data_8d4bfffa7b2583834072051273420e4b
#
_entry.id   8d4bfffa7b2583834072051273420e4b
#
_cell.length_a   1.000
_cell.length_b   1.000
_cell.length_c   1.000
_cell.angle_alpha   90.00
_cell.angle_beta   90.00
_cell.angle_gamma   90.00
#
_symmetry.space_group_name_H-M   'P 1'
#
loop_
_entity.id
_entity.type
_entity.pdbx_description
1 polymer ?
#
loop_
_entity_poly.entity_id
_entity_poly.type
_entity_poly.pdbx_seq_one_letter_code
_entity_poly.pdbx_strand_id
1 'polypeptide(L)'
;MTFTVYWEANSVSEDVFTNFITMVRGVVRPSVDVEVMPSTLAFNPPEDRGETFYVSRLDNGFNSCKTYKEPYTIDVLRCLILMVEHGMAFNIRADDDIGYLTELNHVHAVYPLQTYNDQKNYFKSL
;
A
#
# COMPACT_ATOMS: atom_id res chain seq x y z
N MET A 1 -6.37 1.59 20.52
CA MET A 1 -5.05 1.05 20.16
C MET A 1 -4.58 1.69 18.87
N THR A 2 -3.34 2.17 18.87
CA THR A 2 -2.76 2.76 17.66
C THR A 2 -2.15 1.66 16.78
N PHE A 3 -2.13 1.89 15.48
CA PHE A 3 -1.43 1.05 14.52
C PHE A 3 -0.94 1.95 13.40
N THR A 4 0.36 1.92 13.15
CA THR A 4 0.99 2.75 12.14
C THR A 4 1.80 1.88 11.18
N VAL A 5 1.67 2.15 9.89
CA VAL A 5 2.53 1.57 8.86
C VAL A 5 3.55 2.61 8.42
N TYR A 6 4.75 2.14 8.07
CA TYR A 6 5.89 2.98 7.67
C TYR A 6 6.49 2.43 6.40
N TRP A 7 6.94 3.31 5.54
CA TRP A 7 7.65 2.91 4.33
C TRP A 7 8.58 4.02 3.86
N GLU A 8 9.48 3.67 2.95
CA GLU A 8 10.26 4.65 2.21
C GLU A 8 9.76 4.68 0.78
N ALA A 9 9.54 5.88 0.25
CA ALA A 9 9.04 6.08 -1.09
C ALA A 9 10.17 6.27 -2.08
N ASN A 10 9.95 5.81 -3.32
CA ASN A 10 10.75 6.11 -4.48
C ASN A 10 9.87 6.74 -5.55
N SER A 11 10.33 7.81 -6.14
CA SER A 11 9.63 8.39 -7.29
C SER A 11 9.66 7.44 -8.49
N VAL A 12 8.58 7.44 -9.27
CA VAL A 12 8.45 6.62 -10.46
C VAL A 12 7.90 7.45 -11.62
N SER A 13 8.01 6.90 -12.83
CA SER A 13 7.46 7.53 -14.03
C SER A 13 5.93 7.55 -14.01
N GLU A 14 5.36 8.37 -14.86
CA GLU A 14 3.91 8.43 -15.04
C GLU A 14 3.34 7.09 -15.51
N ASP A 15 4.05 6.38 -16.41
CA ASP A 15 3.61 5.08 -16.91
C ASP A 15 3.55 4.04 -15.80
N VAL A 16 4.57 3.98 -14.95
CA VAL A 16 4.59 3.08 -13.80
C VAL A 16 3.44 3.40 -12.85
N PHE A 17 3.21 4.68 -12.58
CA PHE A 17 2.12 5.10 -11.71
C PHE A 17 0.75 4.71 -12.28
N THR A 18 0.55 4.90 -13.57
CA THR A 18 -0.71 4.52 -14.24
C THR A 18 -0.98 3.02 -14.12
N ASN A 19 0.04 2.19 -14.34
CA ASN A 19 -0.09 0.73 -14.16
C ASN A 19 -0.39 0.37 -12.70
N PHE A 20 0.26 1.03 -11.76
CA PHE A 20 0.00 0.85 -10.34
C PHE A 20 -1.46 1.16 -9.99
N ILE A 21 -1.98 2.30 -10.44
CA ILE A 21 -3.37 2.70 -10.18
C ILE A 21 -4.36 1.65 -10.73
N THR A 22 -4.09 1.12 -11.92
CA THR A 22 -4.95 0.08 -12.50
C THR A 22 -5.04 -1.15 -11.60
N MET A 23 -3.91 -1.58 -11.04
CA MET A 23 -3.88 -2.72 -10.13
C MET A 23 -4.53 -2.41 -8.77
N VAL A 24 -4.31 -1.21 -8.24
CA VAL A 24 -4.93 -0.77 -6.98
C VAL A 24 -6.46 -0.87 -7.07
N ARG A 25 -7.04 -0.42 -8.18
CA ARG A 25 -8.49 -0.48 -8.39
C ARG A 25 -9.05 -1.90 -8.33
N GLY A 26 -8.24 -2.91 -8.64
CA GLY A 26 -8.66 -4.31 -8.60
C GLY A 26 -8.58 -4.94 -7.22
N VAL A 27 -7.87 -4.35 -6.26
CA VAL A 27 -7.66 -4.95 -4.93
C VAL A 27 -8.27 -4.14 -3.79
N VAL A 28 -8.56 -2.87 -4.01
CA VAL A 28 -9.17 -2.00 -3.00
C VAL A 28 -10.68 -2.27 -2.96
N ARG A 29 -11.21 -2.40 -1.75
CA ARG A 29 -12.64 -2.65 -1.56
C ARG A 29 -13.48 -1.44 -1.97
N PRO A 30 -14.69 -1.65 -2.52
CA PRO A 30 -15.54 -0.54 -2.98
C PRO A 30 -15.94 0.44 -1.87
N SER A 31 -15.89 0.01 -0.61
CA SER A 31 -16.24 0.86 0.54
C SER A 31 -15.17 1.90 0.88
N VAL A 32 -13.98 1.79 0.32
CA VAL A 32 -12.90 2.74 0.60
C VAL A 32 -13.05 3.97 -0.28
N ASP A 33 -12.97 5.13 0.35
CA ASP A 33 -12.99 6.41 -0.36
C ASP A 33 -11.62 6.67 -0.99
N VAL A 34 -11.53 6.52 -2.31
CA VAL A 34 -10.28 6.64 -3.06
C VAL A 34 -10.33 7.85 -3.95
N GLU A 35 -9.33 8.71 -3.81
CA GLU A 35 -9.13 9.86 -4.70
C GLU A 35 -7.89 9.64 -5.56
N VAL A 36 -8.05 9.73 -6.88
CA VAL A 36 -6.96 9.60 -7.84
C VAL A 36 -6.82 10.90 -8.62
N MET A 37 -5.63 11.47 -8.56
CA MET A 37 -5.21 12.64 -9.32
C MET A 37 -4.09 12.23 -10.29
N PRO A 38 -3.66 13.08 -11.22
CA PRO A 38 -2.64 12.70 -12.20
C PRO A 38 -1.34 12.15 -11.59
N SER A 39 -0.95 12.61 -10.41
CA SER A 39 0.30 12.21 -9.76
C SER A 39 0.12 11.62 -8.37
N THR A 40 -1.11 11.49 -7.88
CA THR A 40 -1.37 11.12 -6.48
C THR A 40 -2.53 10.16 -6.34
N LEU A 41 -2.48 9.40 -5.25
CA LEU A 41 -3.54 8.51 -4.79
C LEU A 41 -3.77 8.77 -3.32
N ALA A 42 -5.02 8.82 -2.90
CA ALA A 42 -5.34 8.95 -1.48
C ALA A 42 -6.48 8.02 -1.09
N PHE A 43 -6.35 7.38 0.07
CA PHE A 43 -7.45 6.67 0.73
C PHE A 43 -7.85 7.48 1.94
N ASN A 44 -9.08 7.96 1.98
CA ASN A 44 -9.59 8.70 3.11
C ASN A 44 -10.25 7.73 4.09
N PRO A 45 -9.95 7.81 5.41
CA PRO A 45 -10.59 6.93 6.36
C PRO A 45 -12.08 7.26 6.45
N PRO A 46 -12.92 6.21 6.67
CA PRO A 46 -14.36 6.41 6.84
C PRO A 46 -14.64 6.98 8.21
N GLU A 47 -14.85 8.05 8.59
CA GLU A 47 -15.03 8.65 9.91
C GLU A 47 -13.76 9.36 10.41
N ASP A 48 -13.73 9.64 11.72
CA ASP A 48 -12.73 10.52 12.30
C ASP A 48 -11.47 9.81 12.76
N ARG A 49 -11.33 8.51 12.50
CA ARG A 49 -10.18 7.73 12.95
C ARG A 49 -9.30 7.31 11.79
N GLY A 50 -8.03 7.58 11.98
CA GLY A 50 -7.01 7.25 11.02
C GLY A 50 -6.61 8.44 10.17
N GLU A 51 -5.42 8.34 9.61
CA GLU A 51 -4.89 9.34 8.71
C GLU A 51 -5.22 8.98 7.27
N THR A 52 -5.32 9.98 6.40
CA THR A 52 -5.37 9.75 4.96
C THR A 52 -4.10 9.05 4.52
N PHE A 53 -4.23 7.92 3.84
CA PHE A 53 -3.11 7.25 3.21
C PHE A 53 -2.86 7.93 1.87
N TYR A 54 -1.70 8.56 1.74
CA TYR A 54 -1.38 9.42 0.61
C TYR A 54 -0.13 8.91 -0.11
N VAL A 55 -0.22 8.80 -1.43
CA VAL A 55 0.86 8.36 -2.30
C VAL A 55 1.06 9.37 -3.41
N SER A 56 2.29 9.81 -3.63
CA SER A 56 2.66 10.62 -4.79
C SER A 56 3.74 9.90 -5.60
N ARG A 57 3.58 9.85 -6.92
CA ARG A 57 4.62 9.26 -7.77
C ARG A 57 5.94 10.04 -7.76
N LEU A 58 5.91 11.25 -7.24
CA LEU A 58 7.08 12.13 -7.21
C LEU A 58 7.79 12.12 -5.86
N ASP A 59 7.25 11.39 -4.89
CA ASP A 59 7.77 11.39 -3.53
C ASP A 59 9.01 10.50 -3.39
N ASN A 60 9.92 10.93 -2.52
CA ASN A 60 11.08 10.16 -2.09
C ASN A 60 11.23 10.33 -0.58
N GLY A 61 11.57 9.24 0.11
CA GLY A 61 11.88 9.29 1.53
C GLY A 61 10.80 8.71 2.43
N PHE A 62 10.93 8.98 3.70
CA PHE A 62 10.14 8.36 4.77
C PHE A 62 8.69 8.81 4.74
N ASN A 63 7.79 7.85 4.91
CA ASN A 63 6.36 8.07 5.03
C ASN A 63 5.77 7.18 6.12
N SER A 64 4.62 7.58 6.62
CA SER A 64 3.86 6.79 7.58
C SER A 64 2.37 7.08 7.46
N CYS A 65 1.56 6.13 7.92
CA CYS A 65 0.11 6.30 7.99
C CYS A 65 -0.40 5.59 9.23
N LYS A 66 -1.05 6.34 10.11
CA LYS A 66 -1.66 5.81 11.33
C LYS A 66 -3.11 5.43 11.02
N THR A 67 -3.39 4.15 10.97
CA THR A 67 -4.72 3.65 10.57
C THR A 67 -5.58 3.19 11.74
N TYR A 68 -5.01 3.05 12.95
CA TYR A 68 -5.71 2.59 14.16
C TYR A 68 -6.37 1.21 13.99
N LYS A 69 -5.88 0.39 13.07
CA LYS A 69 -6.50 -0.90 12.70
C LYS A 69 -7.95 -0.77 12.21
N GLU A 70 -8.33 0.42 11.76
CA GLU A 70 -9.63 0.59 11.09
C GLU A 70 -9.71 -0.27 9.83
N PRO A 71 -10.92 -0.61 9.34
CA PRO A 71 -11.06 -1.54 8.22
C PRO A 71 -10.23 -1.19 6.98
N TYR A 72 -10.03 0.09 6.67
CA TYR A 72 -9.24 0.50 5.50
C TYR A 72 -7.75 0.14 5.62
N THR A 73 -7.28 -0.28 6.80
CA THR A 73 -5.89 -0.75 6.98
C THR A 73 -5.56 -1.88 6.02
N ILE A 74 -6.51 -2.77 5.76
CA ILE A 74 -6.33 -3.88 4.80
C ILE A 74 -6.02 -3.32 3.40
N ASP A 75 -6.75 -2.29 2.99
CA ASP A 75 -6.56 -1.67 1.69
C ASP A 75 -5.22 -0.93 1.60
N VAL A 76 -4.80 -0.29 2.69
CA VAL A 76 -3.47 0.33 2.80
C VAL A 76 -2.37 -0.73 2.63
N LEU A 77 -2.49 -1.87 3.31
CA LEU A 77 -1.50 -2.95 3.22
C LEU A 77 -1.44 -3.53 1.79
N ARG A 78 -2.59 -3.75 1.16
CA ARG A 78 -2.65 -4.21 -0.24
C ARG A 78 -1.97 -3.22 -1.17
N CYS A 79 -2.23 -1.95 -0.97
CA CYS A 79 -1.61 -0.89 -1.76
C CYS A 79 -0.10 -0.85 -1.57
N LEU A 80 0.40 -0.98 -0.34
CA LEU A 80 1.83 -1.02 -0.05
C LEU A 80 2.52 -2.20 -0.74
N ILE A 81 1.87 -3.36 -0.78
CA ILE A 81 2.40 -4.53 -1.50
C ILE A 81 2.56 -4.20 -2.98
N LEU A 82 1.55 -3.58 -3.59
CA LEU A 82 1.62 -3.18 -5.00
C LEU A 82 2.67 -2.09 -5.22
N MET A 83 2.86 -1.18 -4.28
CA MET A 83 3.91 -0.16 -4.36
C MET A 83 5.30 -0.81 -4.40
N VAL A 84 5.54 -1.83 -3.58
CA VAL A 84 6.82 -2.58 -3.61
C VAL A 84 7.00 -3.24 -4.98
N GLU A 85 5.96 -3.87 -5.50
CA GLU A 85 6.00 -4.53 -6.81
C GLU A 85 6.35 -3.56 -7.94
N HIS A 86 5.92 -2.31 -7.84
CA HIS A 86 6.16 -1.27 -8.84
C HIS A 86 7.40 -0.41 -8.54
N GLY A 87 8.19 -0.77 -7.53
CA GLY A 87 9.39 -0.02 -7.18
C GLY A 87 9.12 1.33 -6.52
N MET A 88 7.90 1.54 -6.02
CA MET A 88 7.47 2.80 -5.41
C MET A 88 7.71 2.86 -3.91
N ALA A 89 7.98 1.74 -3.27
CA ALA A 89 8.20 1.67 -1.83
C ALA A 89 9.17 0.56 -1.47
N PHE A 90 9.86 0.75 -0.35
CA PHE A 90 10.75 -0.23 0.26
C PHE A 90 10.79 -0.02 1.78
N ASN A 91 11.43 -0.91 2.52
CA ASN A 91 11.51 -0.86 3.99
C ASN A 91 10.14 -0.70 4.64
N ILE A 92 9.18 -1.51 4.24
CA ILE A 92 7.85 -1.47 4.81
C ILE A 92 7.87 -2.08 6.20
N ARG A 93 7.30 -1.36 7.17
CA ARG A 93 7.23 -1.77 8.57
C ARG A 93 5.88 -1.41 9.13
N ALA A 94 5.50 -2.06 10.22
CA ALA A 94 4.31 -1.72 10.96
C ALA A 94 4.54 -2.04 12.44
N ASP A 95 3.68 -1.48 13.29
CA ASP A 95 3.67 -1.82 14.71
C ASP A 95 3.36 -3.30 14.93
N ASP A 96 2.68 -3.90 13.95
CA ASP A 96 2.33 -5.32 13.93
C ASP A 96 2.38 -5.80 12.48
N ASP A 97 3.05 -6.91 12.21
CA ASP A 97 3.27 -7.42 10.85
C ASP A 97 2.27 -8.50 10.42
N ILE A 98 1.31 -8.84 11.26
CA ILE A 98 0.37 -9.96 11.03
C ILE A 98 -0.37 -9.84 9.69
N GLY A 99 -0.76 -8.63 9.28
CA GLY A 99 -1.53 -8.42 8.07
C GLY A 99 -0.77 -8.64 6.76
N TYR A 100 0.55 -8.52 6.77
CA TYR A 100 1.32 -8.48 5.52
C TYR A 100 1.22 -9.76 4.69
N LEU A 101 1.45 -10.90 5.33
CA LEU A 101 1.45 -12.18 4.59
C LEU A 101 0.06 -12.52 4.05
N THR A 102 -0.99 -12.22 4.82
CA THR A 102 -2.35 -12.45 4.38
C THR A 102 -2.70 -11.59 3.17
N GLU A 103 -2.36 -10.30 3.22
CA GLU A 103 -2.65 -9.38 2.12
C GLU A 103 -1.78 -9.66 0.90
N LEU A 104 -0.53 -10.07 1.09
CA LEU A 104 0.34 -10.50 -0.01
C LEU A 104 -0.30 -11.68 -0.77
N ASN A 105 -0.83 -12.66 -0.05
CA ASN A 105 -1.51 -13.80 -0.66
C ASN A 105 -2.74 -13.36 -1.46
N HIS A 106 -3.51 -12.41 -0.92
CA HIS A 106 -4.68 -11.88 -1.62
C HIS A 106 -4.29 -11.19 -2.93
N VAL A 107 -3.32 -10.30 -2.87
CA VAL A 107 -2.84 -9.57 -4.06
C VAL A 107 -2.29 -10.55 -5.09
N HIS A 108 -1.54 -11.55 -4.65
CA HIS A 108 -0.98 -12.56 -5.55
C HIS A 108 -2.07 -13.39 -6.23
N ALA A 109 -3.18 -13.67 -5.55
CA ALA A 109 -4.30 -14.41 -6.13
C ALA A 109 -5.01 -13.62 -7.23
N VAL A 110 -5.10 -12.29 -7.08
CA VAL A 110 -5.75 -11.41 -8.06
C VAL A 110 -4.78 -11.02 -9.19
N TYR A 111 -3.56 -10.67 -8.83
CA TYR A 111 -2.51 -10.26 -9.77
C TYR A 111 -1.25 -11.04 -9.43
N PRO A 112 -1.02 -12.20 -10.08
CA PRO A 112 0.15 -13.02 -9.78
C PRO A 112 1.44 -12.22 -9.88
N LEU A 113 2.20 -12.16 -8.81
CA LEU A 113 3.47 -11.45 -8.76
C LEU A 113 4.57 -12.32 -9.35
N GLN A 114 5.49 -11.70 -10.06
CA GLN A 114 6.56 -12.40 -10.78
C GLN A 114 7.47 -13.20 -9.83
N THR A 115 7.72 -12.69 -8.65
CA THR A 115 8.63 -13.29 -7.68
C THR A 115 7.94 -13.44 -6.34
N TYR A 116 6.90 -14.28 -6.32
CA TYR A 116 6.07 -14.44 -5.10
C TYR A 116 6.90 -14.78 -3.86
N ASN A 117 7.85 -15.71 -3.99
CA ASN A 117 8.68 -16.09 -2.84
C ASN A 117 9.58 -14.95 -2.38
N ASP A 118 10.11 -14.15 -3.30
CA ASP A 118 10.93 -12.99 -2.97
C ASP A 118 10.11 -11.92 -2.26
N GLN A 119 8.90 -11.65 -2.73
CA GLN A 119 7.98 -10.71 -2.07
C GLN A 119 7.64 -11.18 -0.66
N LYS A 120 7.32 -12.46 -0.51
CA LYS A 120 7.01 -13.04 0.78
C LYS A 120 8.20 -12.96 1.73
N ASN A 121 9.40 -13.25 1.25
CA ASN A 121 10.62 -13.15 2.05
C ASN A 121 10.95 -11.70 2.41
N TYR A 122 10.70 -10.76 1.49
CA TYR A 122 10.88 -9.35 1.76
C TYR A 122 10.03 -8.90 2.96
N PHE A 123 8.75 -9.21 2.95
CA PHE A 123 7.87 -8.83 4.06
C PHE A 123 8.22 -9.53 5.36
N LYS A 124 8.71 -10.76 5.31
CA LYS A 124 9.18 -11.46 6.50
C LYS A 124 10.44 -10.86 7.11
N SER A 125 11.26 -10.20 6.31
CA SER A 125 12.52 -9.60 6.76
C SER A 125 12.35 -8.25 7.43
N LEU A 126 11.18 -7.66 7.38
CA LEU A 126 10.92 -6.32 7.90
C LEU A 126 10.74 -6.27 9.42
#